data_b7004179ec95a8dd8f4a73f852a55ab3
#
_entry.id   b7004179ec95a8dd8f4a73f852a55ab3
#
_cell.length_a   1.000
_cell.length_b   1.000
_cell.length_c   1.000
_cell.angle_alpha   90.00
_cell.angle_beta   90.00
_cell.angle_gamma   90.00
#
_symmetry.space_group_name_H-M   'P 1'
#
loop_
_entity.id
_entity.type
_entity.pdbx_description
1 polymer ?
#
loop_
_entity_poly.entity_id
_entity_poly.type
_entity_poly.pdbx_seq_one_letter_code
_entity_poly.pdbx_strand_id
1 'polypeptide(L)'
;MTRIWAKRGTRPRAPRDQRYEWDYIFGAACPQRRATAALVLPAANSEALALHLAEISRQVNPGAHAALVFDGAGYHIAKDLAVPENITLIRLPPRAPELNPMENVWEYLRGNRLAITVFEDYDDIVDKTCAAWTFFANDPERVASITTRSWATVNA
;
A
#
# COMPACT_ATOMS: atom_id res chain seq x y z
N MET A 1 2.06 -15.08 10.67
CA MET A 1 2.65 -15.13 12.01
C MET A 1 3.36 -13.81 12.24
N THR A 2 2.91 -13.01 13.21
CA THR A 2 3.50 -11.69 13.51
C THR A 2 4.83 -11.87 14.22
N ARG A 3 5.90 -11.26 13.73
CA ARG A 3 7.21 -11.27 14.39
C ARG A 3 7.29 -10.07 15.33
N ILE A 4 7.76 -10.30 16.56
CA ILE A 4 8.01 -9.26 17.56
C ILE A 4 9.42 -9.40 18.11
N TRP A 5 10.02 -8.26 18.44
CA TRP A 5 11.32 -8.23 19.11
C TRP A 5 11.16 -8.68 20.57
N ALA A 6 12.00 -9.60 21.00
CA ALA A 6 11.99 -10.09 22.36
C ALA A 6 13.40 -10.52 22.78
N LYS A 7 13.66 -10.58 24.09
CA LYS A 7 14.92 -11.10 24.62
C LYS A 7 15.12 -12.55 24.16
N ARG A 8 16.31 -12.89 23.71
CA ARG A 8 16.66 -14.25 23.27
C ARG A 8 16.29 -15.27 24.34
N GLY A 9 15.61 -16.34 23.93
CA GLY A 9 15.17 -17.41 24.83
C GLY A 9 13.86 -17.13 25.54
N THR A 10 13.18 -16.00 25.27
CA THR A 10 11.84 -15.72 25.82
C THR A 10 10.76 -15.98 24.77
N ARG A 11 9.55 -16.27 25.24
CA ARG A 11 8.35 -16.42 24.40
C ARG A 11 7.33 -15.37 24.84
N PRO A 12 7.43 -14.13 24.29
CA PRO A 12 6.55 -13.06 24.70
C PRO A 12 5.11 -13.38 24.32
N ARG A 13 4.18 -13.02 25.21
CA ARG A 13 2.75 -13.05 24.91
C ARG A 13 2.40 -11.77 24.20
N ALA A 14 1.73 -11.86 23.05
CA ALA A 14 1.19 -10.71 22.33
C ALA A 14 -0.34 -10.81 22.37
N PRO A 15 -1.06 -9.71 22.62
CA PRO A 15 -2.50 -9.67 22.43
C PRO A 15 -2.82 -9.96 20.98
N ARG A 16 -3.95 -10.60 20.73
CA ARG A 16 -4.48 -10.85 19.40
C ARG A 16 -5.91 -10.34 19.36
N ASP A 17 -6.17 -9.44 18.44
CA ASP A 17 -7.54 -9.05 18.14
C ASP A 17 -8.25 -10.23 17.46
N GLN A 18 -9.44 -10.57 17.94
CA GLN A 18 -10.27 -11.66 17.44
C GLN A 18 -11.55 -11.15 16.77
N ARG A 19 -11.71 -9.84 16.64
CA ARG A 19 -12.86 -9.24 15.97
C ARG A 19 -12.72 -9.38 14.46
N TYR A 20 -13.84 -9.41 13.75
CA TYR A 20 -13.92 -9.63 12.31
C TYR A 20 -14.15 -8.32 11.54
N GLU A 21 -13.71 -7.19 12.09
CA GLU A 21 -13.70 -5.91 11.42
C GLU A 21 -12.36 -5.70 10.73
N TRP A 22 -12.39 -5.24 9.49
CA TRP A 22 -11.18 -4.95 8.71
C TRP A 22 -11.41 -3.80 7.75
N ASP A 23 -10.34 -3.15 7.39
CA ASP A 23 -10.23 -2.19 6.31
C ASP A 23 -9.22 -2.66 5.25
N TYR A 24 -9.18 -1.95 4.14
CA TYR A 24 -8.23 -2.17 3.07
C TYR A 24 -7.47 -0.89 2.78
N ILE A 25 -6.15 -0.95 2.79
CA ILE A 25 -5.30 0.14 2.34
C ILE A 25 -5.01 -0.05 0.85
N PHE A 26 -5.52 0.85 0.03
CA PHE A 26 -5.07 1.00 -1.34
C PHE A 26 -3.90 1.97 -1.33
N GLY A 27 -2.71 1.51 -1.68
CA GLY A 27 -1.49 2.32 -1.61
C GLY A 27 -0.72 2.27 -2.92
N ALA A 28 -0.17 3.41 -3.31
CA ALA A 28 0.75 3.56 -4.41
C ALA A 28 1.94 4.42 -3.99
N ALA A 29 3.09 4.19 -4.61
CA ALA A 29 4.29 4.97 -4.39
C ALA A 29 5.01 5.26 -5.71
N CYS A 30 5.54 6.48 -5.83
CA CYS A 30 6.42 6.88 -6.92
C CYS A 30 7.82 7.15 -6.35
N PRO A 31 8.77 6.20 -6.49
CA PRO A 31 10.10 6.33 -5.89
C PRO A 31 10.89 7.54 -6.41
N GLN A 32 10.78 7.89 -7.70
CA GLN A 32 11.48 9.04 -8.28
C GLN A 32 10.99 10.37 -7.68
N ARG A 33 9.70 10.50 -7.42
CA ARG A 33 9.09 11.69 -6.80
C ARG A 33 9.08 11.62 -5.28
N ARG A 34 9.42 10.46 -4.71
CA ARG A 34 9.35 10.19 -3.27
C ARG A 34 7.96 10.49 -2.70
N ALA A 35 6.94 10.23 -3.49
CA ALA A 35 5.55 10.55 -3.19
C ALA A 35 4.71 9.28 -3.09
N THR A 36 3.63 9.37 -2.34
CA THR A 36 2.68 8.27 -2.16
C THR A 36 1.26 8.77 -2.30
N ALA A 37 0.35 7.86 -2.67
CA ALA A 37 -1.09 8.08 -2.60
C ALA A 37 -1.73 6.88 -1.90
N ALA A 38 -2.67 7.11 -0.99
CA ALA A 38 -3.42 6.03 -0.37
C ALA A 38 -4.85 6.41 -0.04
N LEU A 39 -5.69 5.38 -0.01
CA LEU A 39 -7.05 5.42 0.54
C LEU A 39 -7.24 4.22 1.46
N VAL A 40 -7.93 4.45 2.58
CA VAL A 40 -8.43 3.40 3.47
C VAL A 40 -9.92 3.22 3.17
N LEU A 41 -10.31 2.02 2.79
CA LEU A 41 -11.65 1.74 2.29
C LEU A 41 -12.21 0.44 2.89
N PRO A 42 -13.53 0.34 3.08
CA PRO A 42 -14.17 -0.82 3.73
C PRO A 42 -14.21 -2.07 2.84
N ALA A 43 -13.90 -1.95 1.55
CA ALA A 43 -13.98 -3.05 0.60
C ALA A 43 -12.85 -3.00 -0.42
N ALA A 44 -12.39 -4.18 -0.87
CA ALA A 44 -11.45 -4.33 -1.98
C ALA A 44 -12.21 -4.81 -3.23
N ASN A 45 -12.64 -3.85 -4.05
CA ASN A 45 -13.39 -4.09 -5.28
C ASN A 45 -12.99 -3.08 -6.38
N SER A 46 -13.59 -3.18 -7.55
CA SER A 46 -13.30 -2.30 -8.69
C SER A 46 -13.67 -0.85 -8.45
N GLU A 47 -14.72 -0.57 -7.68
CA GLU A 47 -15.12 0.78 -7.32
C GLU A 47 -14.08 1.44 -6.41
N ALA A 48 -13.63 0.73 -5.37
CA ALA A 48 -12.56 1.18 -4.49
C ALA A 48 -11.26 1.44 -5.26
N LEU A 49 -10.92 0.56 -6.20
CA LEU A 49 -9.76 0.76 -7.07
C LEU A 49 -9.94 1.99 -7.97
N ALA A 50 -11.11 2.22 -8.54
CA ALA A 50 -11.38 3.40 -9.37
C ALA A 50 -11.21 4.70 -8.57
N LEU A 51 -11.66 4.74 -7.31
CA LEU A 51 -11.44 5.87 -6.40
C LEU A 51 -9.93 6.10 -6.15
N HIS A 52 -9.18 5.02 -5.92
CA HIS A 52 -7.74 5.13 -5.73
C HIS A 52 -6.99 5.60 -6.97
N LEU A 53 -7.38 5.12 -8.17
CA LEU A 53 -6.84 5.61 -9.44
C LEU A 53 -7.14 7.09 -9.66
N ALA A 54 -8.34 7.54 -9.30
CA ALA A 54 -8.71 8.95 -9.38
C ALA A 54 -7.86 9.80 -8.41
N GLU A 55 -7.53 9.29 -7.22
CA GLU A 55 -6.64 9.96 -6.28
C GLU A 55 -5.21 10.06 -6.82
N ILE A 56 -4.67 8.98 -7.38
CA ILE A 56 -3.36 8.99 -8.02
C ILE A 56 -3.34 9.98 -9.18
N SER A 57 -4.37 9.97 -10.04
CA SER A 57 -4.49 10.86 -11.19
C SER A 57 -4.40 12.34 -10.81
N ARG A 58 -5.02 12.75 -9.70
CA ARG A 58 -4.96 14.12 -9.19
C ARG A 58 -3.56 14.56 -8.76
N GLN A 59 -2.71 13.60 -8.36
CA GLN A 59 -1.34 13.85 -7.93
C GLN A 59 -0.32 13.79 -9.07
N VAL A 60 -0.71 13.35 -10.27
CA VAL A 60 0.14 13.38 -11.46
C VAL A 60 0.26 14.84 -11.94
N ASN A 61 1.49 15.26 -12.22
CA ASN A 61 1.73 16.64 -12.69
C ASN A 61 0.98 16.93 -13.99
N PRO A 62 0.51 18.15 -14.19
CA PRO A 62 -0.10 18.55 -15.47
C PRO A 62 0.82 18.22 -16.65
N GLY A 63 0.29 17.55 -17.67
CA GLY A 63 1.04 17.14 -18.86
C GLY A 63 1.91 15.89 -18.68
N ALA A 64 1.99 15.33 -17.46
CA ALA A 64 2.67 14.06 -17.23
C ALA A 64 1.70 12.87 -17.33
N HIS A 65 2.28 11.67 -17.50
CA HIS A 65 1.55 10.43 -17.56
C HIS A 65 2.16 9.40 -16.59
N ALA A 66 1.32 8.73 -15.81
CA ALA A 66 1.76 7.72 -14.84
C ALA A 66 1.66 6.31 -15.44
N ALA A 67 2.76 5.56 -15.42
CA ALA A 67 2.75 4.12 -15.62
C ALA A 67 2.61 3.46 -14.25
N LEU A 68 1.42 2.94 -13.94
CA LEU A 68 1.11 2.31 -12.67
C LEU A 68 1.28 0.80 -12.78
N VAL A 69 2.29 0.29 -12.09
CA VAL A 69 2.54 -1.14 -11.98
C VAL A 69 1.70 -1.72 -10.86
N PHE A 70 1.02 -2.82 -11.08
CA PHE A 70 0.15 -3.47 -10.10
C PHE A 70 0.17 -4.99 -10.21
N ASP A 71 -0.22 -5.66 -9.14
CA ASP A 71 -0.40 -7.12 -9.14
C ASP A 71 -1.69 -7.55 -9.88
N GLY A 72 -1.89 -8.86 -9.96
CA GLY A 72 -3.00 -9.42 -10.71
C GLY A 72 -4.23 -9.77 -9.87
N ALA A 73 -4.54 -9.05 -8.79
CA ALA A 73 -5.77 -9.28 -8.03
C ALA A 73 -7.02 -9.22 -8.94
N GLY A 74 -8.03 -10.04 -8.65
CA GLY A 74 -9.17 -10.23 -9.56
C GLY A 74 -9.93 -8.96 -9.93
N TYR A 75 -10.07 -8.03 -8.98
CA TYR A 75 -10.73 -6.73 -9.19
C TYR A 75 -9.90 -5.72 -10.01
N HIS A 76 -8.60 -5.98 -10.21
CA HIS A 76 -7.72 -5.19 -11.08
C HIS A 76 -7.95 -5.41 -12.58
N ILE A 77 -8.69 -6.45 -12.94
CA ILE A 77 -8.94 -6.85 -14.33
C ILE A 77 -10.42 -6.75 -14.72
N ALA A 78 -11.22 -6.07 -13.92
CA ALA A 78 -12.61 -5.82 -14.24
C ALA A 78 -12.73 -5.04 -15.56
N LYS A 79 -13.62 -5.50 -16.45
CA LYS A 79 -13.79 -4.87 -17.78
C LYS A 79 -14.31 -3.43 -17.70
N ASP A 80 -14.99 -3.09 -16.62
CA ASP A 80 -15.64 -1.79 -16.41
C ASP A 80 -14.83 -0.88 -15.46
N LEU A 81 -13.54 -1.18 -15.24
CA LEU A 81 -12.70 -0.35 -14.41
C LEU A 81 -12.45 1.01 -15.06
N ALA A 82 -12.88 2.08 -14.41
CA ALA A 82 -12.63 3.44 -14.85
C ALA A 82 -11.16 3.83 -14.59
N VAL A 83 -10.36 3.88 -15.64
CA VAL A 83 -8.95 4.29 -15.59
C VAL A 83 -8.83 5.71 -16.11
N PRO A 84 -8.26 6.67 -15.33
CA PRO A 84 -8.00 8.02 -15.79
C PRO A 84 -7.09 8.09 -17.04
N GLU A 85 -7.30 9.07 -17.92
CA GLU A 85 -6.56 9.20 -19.18
C GLU A 85 -5.05 9.39 -18.98
N ASN A 86 -4.62 9.95 -17.86
CA ASN A 86 -3.21 10.18 -17.51
C ASN A 86 -2.57 9.00 -16.77
N ILE A 87 -3.20 7.82 -16.76
CA ILE A 87 -2.67 6.60 -16.14
C ILE A 87 -2.69 5.45 -17.15
N THR A 88 -1.57 4.73 -17.25
CA THR A 88 -1.51 3.42 -17.91
C THR A 88 -1.26 2.35 -16.87
N LEU A 89 -2.10 1.32 -16.84
CA LEU A 89 -1.95 0.17 -15.97
C LEU A 89 -1.01 -0.87 -16.58
N ILE A 90 0.03 -1.25 -15.83
CA ILE A 90 1.00 -2.28 -16.23
C ILE A 90 0.90 -3.44 -15.25
N ARG A 91 0.42 -4.58 -15.72
CA ARG A 91 0.24 -5.75 -14.87
C ARG A 91 1.55 -6.51 -14.70
N LEU A 92 1.89 -6.80 -13.45
CA LEU A 92 2.99 -7.71 -13.12
C LEU A 92 2.67 -9.16 -13.53
N PRO A 93 3.71 -9.96 -13.82
CA PRO A 93 3.54 -11.38 -14.01
C PRO A 93 2.86 -12.04 -12.81
N PRO A 94 2.03 -13.06 -13.03
CA PRO A 94 1.42 -13.78 -11.92
C PRO A 94 2.48 -14.47 -11.06
N ARG A 95 2.23 -14.51 -9.74
CA ARG A 95 3.11 -15.14 -8.74
C ARG A 95 4.53 -14.54 -8.67
N ALA A 96 4.65 -13.24 -8.89
CA ALA A 96 5.91 -12.50 -8.77
C ALA A 96 5.81 -11.37 -7.73
N PRO A 97 5.51 -11.65 -6.45
CA PRO A 97 5.36 -10.62 -5.42
C PRO A 97 6.68 -9.86 -5.17
N GLU A 98 7.83 -10.47 -5.44
CA GLU A 98 9.14 -9.84 -5.34
C GLU A 98 9.33 -8.66 -6.29
N LEU A 99 8.55 -8.61 -7.37
CA LEU A 99 8.53 -7.47 -8.29
C LEU A 99 7.66 -6.32 -7.77
N ASN A 100 6.72 -6.59 -6.85
CA ASN A 100 5.86 -5.55 -6.30
C ASN A 100 6.50 -4.89 -5.07
N PRO A 101 7.00 -3.66 -5.17
CA PRO A 101 7.62 -2.98 -4.03
C PRO A 101 6.65 -2.70 -2.88
N MET A 102 5.35 -2.71 -3.14
CA MET A 102 4.33 -2.49 -2.11
C MET A 102 4.31 -3.61 -1.07
N GLU A 103 4.73 -4.83 -1.41
CA GLU A 103 4.90 -5.90 -0.41
C GLU A 103 5.86 -5.50 0.71
N ASN A 104 6.96 -4.83 0.36
CA ASN A 104 7.93 -4.33 1.34
C ASN A 104 7.34 -3.17 2.17
N VAL A 105 6.49 -2.34 1.58
CA VAL A 105 5.77 -1.29 2.31
C VAL A 105 4.83 -1.90 3.34
N TRP A 106 4.05 -2.92 2.96
CA TRP A 106 3.17 -3.62 3.89
C TRP A 106 3.94 -4.30 5.02
N GLU A 107 5.09 -4.89 4.73
CA GLU A 107 5.96 -5.48 5.75
C GLU A 107 6.51 -4.42 6.70
N TYR A 108 6.94 -3.29 6.17
CA TYR A 108 7.42 -2.15 6.95
C TYR A 108 6.34 -1.58 7.88
N LEU A 109 5.12 -1.35 7.39
CA LEU A 109 4.00 -0.83 8.18
C LEU A 109 3.62 -1.81 9.29
N ARG A 110 3.49 -3.11 8.96
CA ARG A 110 3.21 -4.15 9.94
C ARG A 110 4.29 -4.24 11.02
N GLY A 111 5.55 -4.13 10.65
CA GLY A 111 6.66 -4.26 11.61
C GLY A 111 6.85 -3.06 12.52
N ASN A 112 6.46 -1.86 12.07
CA ASN A 112 6.79 -0.62 12.78
C ASN A 112 5.60 0.09 13.42
N ARG A 113 4.38 -0.10 12.90
CA ARG A 113 3.20 0.67 13.34
C ARG A 113 1.97 -0.16 13.63
N LEU A 114 1.80 -1.29 12.97
CA LEU A 114 0.60 -2.14 13.11
C LEU A 114 0.89 -3.45 13.85
N ALA A 115 2.14 -3.68 14.28
CA ALA A 115 2.48 -4.86 15.07
C ALA A 115 1.84 -4.79 16.47
N ILE A 116 1.20 -5.87 16.88
CA ILE A 116 0.64 -6.04 18.24
C ILE A 116 -0.43 -4.98 18.57
N THR A 117 -1.08 -4.42 17.58
CA THR A 117 -2.16 -3.46 17.78
C THR A 117 -3.45 -4.21 18.11
N VAL A 118 -4.11 -3.83 19.19
CA VAL A 118 -5.50 -4.19 19.51
C VAL A 118 -6.32 -2.95 19.19
N PHE A 119 -7.33 -3.13 18.36
CA PHE A 119 -8.20 -2.01 17.96
C PHE A 119 -9.41 -1.95 18.90
N GLU A 120 -9.91 -0.76 19.17
CA GLU A 120 -11.09 -0.58 20.04
C GLU A 120 -12.38 -0.81 19.26
N ASP A 121 -12.47 -0.22 18.07
CA ASP A 121 -13.60 -0.31 17.14
C ASP A 121 -13.11 -0.11 15.69
N TYR A 122 -14.05 -0.01 14.74
CA TYR A 122 -13.75 0.21 13.33
C TYR A 122 -13.07 1.56 13.07
N ASP A 123 -13.50 2.61 13.74
CA ASP A 123 -12.91 3.94 13.57
C ASP A 123 -11.44 3.94 14.03
N ASP A 124 -11.14 3.26 15.13
CA ASP A 124 -9.77 3.07 15.61
C ASP A 124 -8.90 2.26 14.62
N ILE A 125 -9.47 1.28 13.90
CA ILE A 125 -8.78 0.58 12.80
C ILE A 125 -8.39 1.59 11.73
N VAL A 126 -9.35 2.38 11.25
CA VAL A 126 -9.14 3.38 10.19
C VAL A 126 -8.11 4.41 10.62
N ASP A 127 -8.22 4.95 11.83
CA ASP A 127 -7.31 5.97 12.37
C ASP A 127 -5.88 5.45 12.47
N LYS A 128 -5.68 4.28 13.04
CA LYS A 128 -4.35 3.67 13.18
C LYS A 128 -3.75 3.29 11.83
N THR A 129 -4.58 2.83 10.90
CA THR A 129 -4.19 2.53 9.53
C THR A 129 -3.74 3.79 8.79
N CYS A 130 -4.53 4.87 8.87
CA CYS A 130 -4.17 6.18 8.31
C CYS A 130 -2.90 6.75 8.94
N ALA A 131 -2.75 6.66 10.27
CA ALA A 131 -1.55 7.10 10.97
C ALA A 131 -0.30 6.31 10.56
N ALA A 132 -0.43 4.99 10.37
CA ALA A 132 0.66 4.15 9.91
C ALA A 132 1.11 4.54 8.50
N TRP A 133 0.16 4.76 7.58
CA TRP A 133 0.49 5.23 6.24
C TRP A 133 1.13 6.61 6.25
N THR A 134 0.57 7.56 7.00
CA THR A 134 1.10 8.92 7.12
C THR A 134 2.53 8.92 7.65
N PHE A 135 2.83 8.05 8.62
CA PHE A 135 4.20 7.87 9.10
C PHE A 135 5.18 7.44 8.01
N PHE A 136 4.78 6.55 7.12
CA PHE A 136 5.59 6.14 5.97
C PHE A 136 5.69 7.25 4.92
N ALA A 137 4.57 7.87 4.57
CA ALA A 137 4.48 8.89 3.54
C ALA A 137 5.27 10.17 3.86
N ASN A 138 5.39 10.50 5.16
CA ASN A 138 6.14 11.66 5.65
C ASN A 138 7.67 11.44 5.71
N ASP A 139 8.17 10.28 5.30
CA ASP A 139 9.61 10.00 5.16
C ASP A 139 9.95 9.73 3.68
N PRO A 140 10.23 10.79 2.88
CA PRO A 140 10.50 10.64 1.45
C PRO A 140 11.70 9.74 1.13
N GLU A 141 12.73 9.75 2.00
CA GLU A 141 13.90 8.88 1.85
C GLU A 141 13.51 7.41 2.07
N ARG A 142 12.63 7.15 3.02
CA ARG A 142 12.09 5.83 3.28
C ARG A 142 11.23 5.34 2.11
N VAL A 143 10.38 6.21 1.58
CA VAL A 143 9.58 5.91 0.39
C VAL A 143 10.48 5.46 -0.75
N ALA A 144 11.50 6.25 -1.11
CA ALA A 144 12.44 5.90 -2.15
C ALA A 144 13.19 4.59 -1.85
N SER A 145 13.73 4.47 -0.65
CA SER A 145 14.53 3.29 -0.23
C SER A 145 13.76 1.98 -0.32
N ILE A 146 12.48 1.97 0.09
CA ILE A 146 11.66 0.75 0.12
C ILE A 146 11.11 0.44 -1.27
N THR A 147 10.75 1.46 -2.07
CA THR A 147 9.97 1.26 -3.30
C THR A 147 10.78 1.29 -4.59
N THR A 148 12.05 1.73 -4.58
CA THR A 148 12.90 1.70 -5.77
C THR A 148 13.18 0.28 -6.22
N ARG A 149 13.02 0.04 -7.53
CA ARG A 149 13.40 -1.20 -8.21
C ARG A 149 14.19 -0.86 -9.46
N SER A 150 15.31 -1.54 -9.68
CA SER A 150 16.18 -1.28 -10.84
C SER A 150 15.45 -1.50 -12.17
N TRP A 151 14.59 -2.49 -12.24
CA TRP A 151 13.83 -2.81 -13.44
C TRP A 151 12.73 -1.79 -13.77
N ALA A 152 12.29 -0.98 -12.78
CA ALA A 152 11.24 0.04 -12.92
C ALA A 152 11.81 1.47 -13.00
N THR A 153 13.13 1.62 -13.08
CA THR A 153 13.77 2.92 -13.17
C THR A 153 13.74 3.40 -14.62
N VAL A 154 13.05 4.50 -14.88
CA VAL A 154 13.06 5.18 -16.17
C VAL A 154 14.19 6.21 -16.12
N ASN A 155 15.23 6.00 -16.94
CA ASN A 155 16.26 7.00 -17.16
C ASN A 155 15.66 8.04 -18.12
N ALA A 156 15.39 9.24 -17.61
CA ALA A 156 14.98 10.38 -18.40
C ALA A 156 16.19 11.06 -19.04
#